data_3bfed3519d96795a435a6aecede89720
#
_entry.id   3bfed3519d96795a435a6aecede89720
#
_cell.length_a   1.000
_cell.length_b   1.000
_cell.length_c   1.000
_cell.angle_alpha   90.00
_cell.angle_beta   90.00
_cell.angle_gamma   90.00
#
_symmetry.space_group_name_H-M   'P 1'
#
loop_
_entity.id
_entity.type
_entity.pdbx_description
1 polymer ?
#
loop_
_entity_poly.entity_id
_entity_poly.type
_entity_poly.pdbx_seq_one_letter_code
_entity_poly.pdbx_strand_id
1 'polypeptide(L)'
;ATPKTVESLNKLKENGYLTMLCSGRTHRFLEMDVDKFMGAITCNGSHTEVEGEVIRDICIPDELVFQVVNEYFPRDTIIHFETRDISYYLHMDEEFFKNHCKLFNLPQRWYAPWKFRTKNTHISKLVMNYKDIQVKKDFEEEFKDVFTCAKHVRENFIDITLKGVTKGDAITEL
;
A
#
# COMPACT_ATOMS: atom_id res chain seq x y z
N ALA A 1 7.43 5.24 16.93
CA ALA A 1 7.18 6.55 17.60
C ALA A 1 8.13 6.75 18.79
N THR A 2 8.47 8.02 19.10
CA THR A 2 9.30 8.33 20.28
C THR A 2 8.49 8.21 21.58
N PRO A 3 9.14 8.01 22.76
CA PRO A 3 8.42 8.01 24.04
C PRO A 3 7.55 9.27 24.26
N LYS A 4 8.05 10.44 23.89
CA LYS A 4 7.31 11.70 23.97
C LYS A 4 6.07 11.71 23.06
N THR A 5 6.16 11.13 21.86
CA THR A 5 5.02 10.98 20.94
C THR A 5 3.95 10.08 21.57
N VAL A 6 4.36 8.95 22.16
CA VAL A 6 3.42 8.01 22.82
C VAL A 6 2.72 8.68 24.01
N GLU A 7 3.46 9.43 24.85
CA GLU A 7 2.88 10.19 25.95
C GLU A 7 1.83 11.21 25.47
N SER A 8 2.14 11.92 24.38
CA SER A 8 1.20 12.91 23.79
C SER A 8 -0.06 12.23 23.23
N LEU A 9 0.09 11.07 22.57
CA LEU A 9 -1.06 10.29 22.08
C LEU A 9 -1.95 9.80 23.23
N ASN A 10 -1.35 9.33 24.33
CA ASN A 10 -2.11 8.91 25.51
C ASN A 10 -2.91 10.07 26.10
N LYS A 11 -2.31 11.26 26.24
CA LYS A 11 -3.03 12.45 26.70
C LYS A 11 -4.19 12.85 25.79
N LEU A 12 -4.05 12.69 24.46
CA LEU A 12 -5.16 12.92 23.54
C LEU A 12 -6.29 11.91 23.75
N LYS A 13 -5.96 10.62 23.89
CA LYS A 13 -6.95 9.56 24.19
C LYS A 13 -7.70 9.84 25.49
N GLU A 14 -6.99 10.19 26.58
CA GLU A 14 -7.55 10.54 27.88
C GLU A 14 -8.52 11.73 27.84
N ASN A 15 -8.30 12.63 26.88
CA ASN A 15 -9.18 13.79 26.62
C ASN A 15 -10.27 13.50 25.59
N GLY A 16 -10.49 12.26 25.19
CA GLY A 16 -11.58 11.85 24.31
C GLY A 16 -11.31 12.07 22.81
N TYR A 17 -10.06 12.33 22.41
CA TYR A 17 -9.71 12.47 20.99
C TYR A 17 -9.44 11.11 20.35
N LEU A 18 -10.06 10.86 19.21
CA LEU A 18 -9.71 9.72 18.33
C LEU A 18 -8.35 9.98 17.68
N THR A 19 -7.39 9.09 17.93
CA THR A 19 -6.06 9.17 17.33
C THR A 19 -5.88 8.12 16.27
N MET A 20 -5.61 8.52 15.02
CA MET A 20 -5.50 7.65 13.87
C MET A 20 -4.12 7.73 13.23
N LEU A 21 -3.56 6.57 12.85
CA LEU A 21 -2.39 6.49 11.98
C LEU A 21 -2.86 6.48 10.52
N CYS A 22 -2.40 7.43 9.71
CA CYS A 22 -2.79 7.51 8.29
C CYS A 22 -1.56 7.38 7.39
N SER A 23 -1.48 6.29 6.60
CA SER A 23 -0.30 5.95 5.80
C SER A 23 -0.64 5.30 4.45
N GLY A 24 0.29 5.45 3.48
CA GLY A 24 0.27 4.65 2.25
C GLY A 24 0.84 3.23 2.42
N ARG A 25 1.48 2.95 3.55
CA ARG A 25 2.02 1.62 3.85
C ARG A 25 0.91 0.65 4.22
N THR A 26 1.18 -0.66 4.06
CA THR A 26 0.28 -1.72 4.55
C THR A 26 0.26 -1.75 6.08
N HIS A 27 -0.76 -2.36 6.66
CA HIS A 27 -0.87 -2.54 8.11
C HIS A 27 0.37 -3.23 8.68
N ARG A 28 0.84 -4.30 8.04
CA ARG A 28 2.02 -5.05 8.46
C ARG A 28 3.29 -4.18 8.53
N PHE A 29 3.49 -3.26 7.60
CA PHE A 29 4.65 -2.36 7.60
C PHE A 29 4.61 -1.31 8.72
N LEU A 30 3.49 -1.18 9.40
CA LEU A 30 3.24 -0.26 10.50
C LEU A 30 3.04 -0.98 11.85
N GLU A 31 3.18 -2.31 11.89
CA GLU A 31 2.90 -3.17 13.06
C GLU A 31 3.51 -2.63 14.37
N MET A 32 4.71 -2.06 14.32
CA MET A 32 5.38 -1.51 15.49
C MET A 32 4.80 -0.18 16.02
N ASP A 33 3.95 0.46 15.24
CA ASP A 33 3.40 1.78 15.56
C ASP A 33 1.87 1.80 15.67
N VAL A 34 1.17 0.87 15.01
CA VAL A 34 -0.29 0.82 14.93
C VAL A 34 -0.94 0.76 16.33
N ASP A 35 -0.42 -0.07 17.23
CA ASP A 35 -0.96 -0.23 18.60
C ASP A 35 -0.92 1.04 19.45
N LYS A 36 -0.19 2.06 19.02
CA LYS A 36 -0.10 3.35 19.70
C LYS A 36 -1.27 4.28 19.39
N PHE A 37 -2.07 3.92 18.39
CA PHE A 37 -3.22 4.68 17.92
C PHE A 37 -4.52 3.92 18.21
N MET A 38 -5.64 4.61 18.18
CA MET A 38 -6.97 3.98 18.30
C MET A 38 -7.40 3.32 17.00
N GLY A 39 -6.79 3.69 15.88
CA GLY A 39 -7.05 3.08 14.60
C GLY A 39 -6.01 3.46 13.56
N ALA A 40 -6.13 2.86 12.37
CA ALA A 40 -5.23 3.09 11.26
C ALA A 40 -5.97 3.12 9.92
N ILE A 41 -5.60 4.08 9.08
CA ILE A 41 -5.89 4.13 7.66
C ILE A 41 -4.61 3.73 6.93
N THR A 42 -4.64 2.61 6.20
CA THR A 42 -3.48 2.03 5.54
C THR A 42 -3.72 1.81 4.04
N CYS A 43 -2.72 1.37 3.29
CA CYS A 43 -2.81 1.14 1.84
C CYS A 43 -3.41 2.32 1.07
N ASN A 44 -2.98 3.56 1.38
CA ASN A 44 -3.51 4.80 0.78
C ASN A 44 -5.03 5.01 0.97
N GLY A 45 -5.66 4.41 1.99
CA GLY A 45 -7.09 4.53 2.26
C GLY A 45 -7.92 3.32 1.83
N SER A 46 -7.30 2.27 1.28
CA SER A 46 -8.01 1.03 0.94
C SER A 46 -8.45 0.25 2.17
N HIS A 47 -7.72 0.37 3.28
CA HIS A 47 -8.02 -0.34 4.52
C HIS A 47 -8.08 0.63 5.70
N THR A 48 -9.14 0.52 6.50
CA THR A 48 -9.31 1.30 7.75
C THR A 48 -9.79 0.39 8.87
N GLU A 49 -9.12 0.50 10.00
CA GLU A 49 -9.43 -0.23 11.24
C GLU A 49 -9.51 0.77 12.40
N VAL A 50 -10.52 0.64 13.25
CA VAL A 50 -10.74 1.45 14.44
C VAL A 50 -11.02 0.53 15.62
N GLU A 51 -10.25 0.62 16.68
CA GLU A 51 -10.39 -0.19 17.91
C GLU A 51 -10.45 -1.70 17.65
N GLY A 52 -9.74 -2.17 16.59
CA GLY A 52 -9.70 -3.56 16.17
C GLY A 52 -10.83 -3.98 15.23
N GLU A 53 -11.76 -3.11 14.92
CA GLU A 53 -12.82 -3.35 13.94
C GLU A 53 -12.44 -2.81 12.56
N VAL A 54 -12.54 -3.66 11.54
CA VAL A 54 -12.34 -3.26 10.15
C VAL A 54 -13.59 -2.57 9.65
N ILE A 55 -13.51 -1.27 9.38
CA ILE A 55 -14.62 -0.46 8.87
C ILE A 55 -14.54 -0.21 7.37
N ARG A 56 -13.37 -0.42 6.76
CA ARG A 56 -13.16 -0.29 5.32
C ARG A 56 -12.12 -1.30 4.85
N ASP A 57 -12.45 -2.08 3.83
CA ASP A 57 -11.51 -3.01 3.17
C ASP A 57 -11.83 -3.11 1.68
N ILE A 58 -11.18 -2.26 0.89
CA ILE A 58 -11.39 -2.17 -0.56
C ILE A 58 -10.24 -2.84 -1.27
N CYS A 59 -10.57 -3.87 -2.06
CA CYS A 59 -9.61 -4.64 -2.84
C CYS A 59 -9.77 -4.37 -4.33
N ILE A 60 -8.64 -4.42 -5.04
CA ILE A 60 -8.61 -4.36 -6.50
C ILE A 60 -9.14 -5.71 -7.02
N PRO A 61 -10.14 -5.73 -7.92
CA PRO A 61 -10.61 -6.97 -8.55
C PRO A 61 -9.48 -7.75 -9.19
N ASP A 62 -9.50 -9.09 -9.05
CA ASP A 62 -8.47 -9.97 -9.58
C ASP A 62 -8.27 -9.79 -11.10
N GLU A 63 -9.33 -9.54 -11.86
CA GLU A 63 -9.30 -9.30 -13.30
C GLU A 63 -8.44 -8.07 -13.65
N LEU A 64 -8.57 -6.98 -12.89
CA LEU A 64 -7.76 -5.77 -13.08
C LEU A 64 -6.30 -6.01 -12.70
N VAL A 65 -6.05 -6.78 -11.64
CA VAL A 65 -4.68 -7.17 -11.27
C VAL A 65 -4.03 -7.97 -12.41
N PHE A 66 -4.74 -8.95 -12.97
CA PHE A 66 -4.24 -9.75 -14.09
C PHE A 66 -4.05 -8.92 -15.35
N GLN A 67 -4.93 -7.97 -15.65
CA GLN A 67 -4.77 -7.06 -16.77
C GLN A 67 -3.47 -6.26 -16.62
N VAL A 68 -3.25 -5.60 -15.49
CA VAL A 68 -2.03 -4.84 -15.21
C VAL A 68 -0.78 -5.72 -15.35
N VAL A 69 -0.81 -6.93 -14.83
CA VAL A 69 0.32 -7.85 -14.93
C VAL A 69 0.60 -8.22 -16.38
N ASN A 70 -0.41 -8.62 -17.14
CA ASN A 70 -0.23 -9.08 -18.52
C ASN A 70 0.29 -7.97 -19.45
N GLU A 71 -0.13 -6.73 -19.22
CA GLU A 71 0.19 -5.60 -20.10
C GLU A 71 1.49 -4.89 -19.71
N TYR A 72 1.76 -4.78 -18.39
CA TYR A 72 2.87 -3.95 -17.90
C TYR A 72 4.08 -4.74 -17.41
N PHE A 73 3.91 -5.98 -16.95
CA PHE A 73 5.07 -6.78 -16.58
C PHE A 73 6.05 -7.03 -17.74
N PRO A 74 5.62 -7.29 -18.99
CA PRO A 74 6.54 -7.42 -20.14
C PRO A 74 7.30 -6.13 -20.51
N ARG A 75 6.90 -4.99 -19.95
CA ARG A 75 7.50 -3.67 -20.21
C ARG A 75 8.64 -3.31 -19.25
N ASP A 76 9.35 -4.31 -18.71
CA ASP A 76 10.47 -4.16 -17.78
C ASP A 76 10.08 -3.37 -16.50
N THR A 77 8.92 -3.71 -15.96
CA THR A 77 8.43 -3.20 -14.69
C THR A 77 8.63 -4.22 -13.56
N ILE A 78 8.69 -3.72 -12.33
CA ILE A 78 8.61 -4.54 -11.13
C ILE A 78 7.31 -4.17 -10.42
N ILE A 79 6.44 -5.16 -10.24
CA ILE A 79 5.12 -4.96 -9.66
C ILE A 79 5.06 -5.64 -8.31
N HIS A 80 4.67 -4.86 -7.29
CA HIS A 80 4.33 -5.34 -5.95
C HIS A 80 2.83 -5.30 -5.78
N PHE A 81 2.30 -6.29 -5.10
CA PHE A 81 0.89 -6.45 -4.79
C PHE A 81 0.74 -6.40 -3.28
N GLU A 82 0.23 -5.32 -2.76
CA GLU A 82 0.14 -5.11 -1.33
C GLU A 82 -1.24 -5.48 -0.81
N THR A 83 -1.25 -6.40 0.16
CA THR A 83 -2.40 -6.72 0.99
C THR A 83 -2.22 -6.07 2.37
N ARG A 84 -3.18 -6.24 3.28
CA ARG A 84 -3.05 -5.83 4.68
C ARG A 84 -1.78 -6.39 5.33
N ASP A 85 -1.46 -7.67 5.10
CA ASP A 85 -0.49 -8.43 5.89
C ASP A 85 0.78 -8.84 5.15
N ILE A 86 0.74 -8.93 3.83
CA ILE A 86 1.85 -9.37 2.99
C ILE A 86 1.96 -8.49 1.75
N SER A 87 3.18 -8.20 1.33
CA SER A 87 3.46 -7.67 0.01
C SER A 87 3.99 -8.79 -0.88
N TYR A 88 3.28 -9.07 -1.97
CA TYR A 88 3.75 -10.00 -2.99
C TYR A 88 4.57 -9.26 -4.04
N TYR A 89 5.50 -9.96 -4.67
CA TYR A 89 6.30 -9.40 -5.76
C TYR A 89 6.34 -10.34 -6.96
N LEU A 90 6.41 -9.76 -8.14
CA LEU A 90 6.58 -10.45 -9.40
C LEU A 90 7.97 -10.14 -9.93
N HIS A 91 8.81 -11.18 -10.08
CA HIS A 91 10.18 -11.12 -10.58
C HIS A 91 11.05 -10.00 -10.01
N MET A 92 11.41 -10.13 -8.74
CA MET A 92 12.51 -9.36 -8.17
C MET A 92 13.78 -10.20 -8.22
N ASP A 93 14.87 -9.68 -8.78
CA ASP A 93 16.16 -10.29 -8.54
C ASP A 93 16.57 -10.13 -7.07
N GLU A 94 17.47 -10.99 -6.60
CA GLU A 94 17.80 -11.05 -5.17
C GLU A 94 18.49 -9.75 -4.69
N GLU A 95 19.30 -9.13 -5.54
CA GLU A 95 20.00 -7.89 -5.21
C GLU A 95 19.02 -6.72 -5.12
N PHE A 96 18.13 -6.58 -6.10
CA PHE A 96 17.09 -5.57 -6.08
C PHE A 96 16.22 -5.72 -4.83
N PHE A 97 15.82 -6.94 -4.50
CA PHE A 97 14.99 -7.22 -3.32
C PHE A 97 15.68 -6.83 -2.00
N LYS A 98 16.96 -7.20 -1.84
CA LYS A 98 17.76 -6.82 -0.66
C LYS A 98 17.89 -5.31 -0.53
N ASN A 99 18.17 -4.62 -1.65
CA ASN A 99 18.29 -3.17 -1.69
C ASN A 99 16.97 -2.47 -1.36
N HIS A 100 15.86 -2.96 -1.90
CA HIS A 100 14.51 -2.46 -1.59
C HIS A 100 14.20 -2.59 -0.09
N CYS A 101 14.36 -3.77 0.49
CA CYS A 101 14.13 -3.97 1.91
C CYS A 101 15.02 -3.08 2.79
N LYS A 102 16.29 -2.89 2.41
CA LYS A 102 17.22 -2.00 3.12
C LYS A 102 16.82 -0.53 3.02
N LEU A 103 16.44 -0.06 1.82
CA LEU A 103 16.03 1.32 1.57
C LEU A 103 14.82 1.73 2.42
N PHE A 104 13.83 0.85 2.50
CA PHE A 104 12.60 1.11 3.24
C PHE A 104 12.62 0.61 4.68
N ASN A 105 13.74 0.03 5.13
CA ASN A 105 13.91 -0.59 6.46
C ASN A 105 12.80 -1.61 6.78
N LEU A 106 12.53 -2.51 5.83
CA LEU A 106 11.45 -3.50 5.92
C LEU A 106 12.02 -4.92 6.05
N PRO A 107 11.48 -5.75 6.95
CA PRO A 107 11.87 -7.15 7.07
C PRO A 107 11.52 -7.94 5.80
N GLN A 108 12.46 -8.74 5.29
CA GLN A 108 12.23 -9.57 4.11
C GLN A 108 11.05 -10.55 4.27
N ARG A 109 10.78 -11.01 5.51
CA ARG A 109 9.66 -11.92 5.81
C ARG A 109 8.26 -11.35 5.55
N TRP A 110 8.15 -10.05 5.30
CA TRP A 110 6.87 -9.40 4.95
C TRP A 110 6.58 -9.46 3.45
N TYR A 111 7.47 -10.07 2.68
CA TYR A 111 7.34 -10.24 1.23
C TYR A 111 7.26 -11.71 0.85
N ALA A 112 6.47 -12.03 -0.15
CA ALA A 112 6.37 -13.35 -0.73
C ALA A 112 6.33 -13.28 -2.27
N PRO A 113 6.86 -14.29 -2.97
CA PRO A 113 6.71 -14.37 -4.42
C PRO A 113 5.24 -14.47 -4.82
N TRP A 114 4.83 -13.69 -5.81
CA TRP A 114 3.51 -13.81 -6.42
C TRP A 114 3.40 -15.11 -7.19
N LYS A 115 2.41 -15.91 -6.85
CA LYS A 115 2.07 -17.13 -7.59
C LYS A 115 0.81 -16.87 -8.41
N PHE A 116 0.92 -16.74 -9.70
CA PHE A 116 -0.14 -16.41 -10.67
C PHE A 116 -1.47 -17.16 -10.55
N ARG A 117 -1.58 -18.15 -9.68
CA ARG A 117 -2.76 -19.02 -9.55
C ARG A 117 -3.56 -18.79 -8.27
N THR A 118 -3.17 -17.84 -7.45
CA THR A 118 -3.93 -17.54 -6.22
C THR A 118 -5.00 -16.51 -6.54
N LYS A 119 -6.25 -16.97 -6.59
CA LYS A 119 -7.44 -16.09 -6.57
C LYS A 119 -7.71 -15.64 -5.14
N ASN A 120 -8.39 -14.49 -4.98
CA ASN A 120 -8.81 -13.93 -3.69
C ASN A 120 -7.63 -13.55 -2.77
N THR A 121 -6.64 -12.89 -3.30
CA THR A 121 -5.48 -12.43 -2.52
C THR A 121 -5.73 -11.13 -1.77
N HIS A 122 -6.89 -10.52 -1.90
CA HIS A 122 -7.27 -9.25 -1.24
C HIS A 122 -6.21 -8.15 -1.44
N ILE A 123 -5.85 -7.90 -2.71
CA ILE A 123 -4.88 -6.86 -3.05
C ILE A 123 -5.54 -5.49 -2.88
N SER A 124 -5.03 -4.69 -1.97
CA SER A 124 -5.53 -3.36 -1.66
C SER A 124 -4.82 -2.26 -2.45
N LYS A 125 -3.58 -2.52 -2.88
CA LYS A 125 -2.75 -1.54 -3.60
C LYS A 125 -1.72 -2.26 -4.46
N LEU A 126 -1.39 -1.69 -5.62
CA LEU A 126 -0.22 -2.06 -6.41
C LEU A 126 0.87 -1.00 -6.24
N VAL A 127 2.11 -1.42 -6.37
CA VAL A 127 3.27 -0.54 -6.53
C VAL A 127 3.99 -0.96 -7.79
N MET A 128 4.10 -0.06 -8.76
CA MET A 128 4.79 -0.33 -10.00
C MET A 128 6.07 0.52 -10.10
N ASN A 129 7.20 -0.17 -10.14
CA ASN A 129 8.50 0.43 -10.48
C ASN A 129 8.68 0.34 -11.99
N TYR A 130 9.19 1.42 -12.59
CA TYR A 130 9.43 1.53 -14.02
C TYR A 130 10.80 2.12 -14.31
N LYS A 131 11.43 1.69 -15.39
CA LYS A 131 12.68 2.26 -15.88
C LYS A 131 12.45 3.39 -16.88
N ASP A 132 11.41 3.25 -17.72
CA ASP A 132 11.02 4.23 -18.72
C ASP A 132 9.80 5.02 -18.24
N ILE A 133 9.91 6.35 -18.21
CA ILE A 133 8.81 7.25 -17.86
C ILE A 133 7.62 7.13 -18.81
N GLN A 134 7.81 6.66 -20.03
CA GLN A 134 6.72 6.46 -21.00
C GLN A 134 5.78 5.34 -20.53
N VAL A 135 6.32 4.28 -19.92
CA VAL A 135 5.52 3.19 -19.35
C VAL A 135 4.54 3.71 -18.32
N LYS A 136 5.00 4.60 -17.43
CA LYS A 136 4.14 5.27 -16.45
C LYS A 136 3.05 6.11 -17.12
N LYS A 137 3.39 6.91 -18.12
CA LYS A 137 2.41 7.78 -18.81
C LYS A 137 1.34 6.96 -19.51
N ASP A 138 1.74 5.87 -20.18
CA ASP A 138 0.82 4.97 -20.84
C ASP A 138 -0.14 4.33 -19.82
N PHE A 139 0.38 3.88 -18.67
CA PHE A 139 -0.43 3.35 -17.58
C PHE A 139 -1.45 4.36 -17.07
N GLU A 140 -0.98 5.59 -16.78
CA GLU A 140 -1.87 6.66 -16.28
C GLU A 140 -2.97 7.03 -17.28
N GLU A 141 -2.69 7.01 -18.58
CA GLU A 141 -3.70 7.31 -19.61
C GLU A 141 -4.67 6.13 -19.80
N GLU A 142 -4.16 4.91 -19.88
CA GLU A 142 -4.98 3.71 -20.10
C GLU A 142 -5.94 3.46 -18.94
N PHE A 143 -5.46 3.62 -17.70
CA PHE A 143 -6.25 3.33 -16.49
C PHE A 143 -6.78 4.57 -15.77
N LYS A 144 -6.82 5.73 -16.42
CA LYS A 144 -7.25 7.01 -15.81
C LYS A 144 -8.63 7.00 -15.16
N ASP A 145 -9.53 6.13 -15.66
CA ASP A 145 -10.89 6.00 -15.14
C ASP A 145 -11.05 4.87 -14.12
N VAL A 146 -10.03 4.04 -13.96
CA VAL A 146 -10.02 2.85 -13.10
C VAL A 146 -9.17 3.05 -11.86
N PHE A 147 -7.98 3.66 -12.01
CA PHE A 147 -7.01 3.80 -10.94
C PHE A 147 -6.68 5.26 -10.61
N THR A 148 -6.27 5.45 -9.37
CA THR A 148 -5.57 6.65 -8.88
C THR A 148 -4.10 6.31 -8.71
N CYS A 149 -3.21 7.11 -9.31
CA CYS A 149 -1.76 6.93 -9.25
C CYS A 149 -1.14 8.00 -8.35
N ALA A 150 -0.54 7.60 -7.23
CA ALA A 150 0.22 8.49 -6.37
C ALA A 150 1.71 8.44 -6.73
N LYS A 151 2.25 9.61 -7.14
CA LYS A 151 3.62 9.74 -7.59
C LYS A 151 4.59 9.99 -6.44
N HIS A 152 5.71 9.27 -6.42
CA HIS A 152 6.84 9.56 -5.54
C HIS A 152 7.85 10.47 -6.22
N VAL A 153 8.16 11.62 -5.58
CA VAL A 153 8.89 12.73 -6.23
C VAL A 153 10.35 12.40 -6.55
N ARG A 154 10.94 11.43 -5.85
CA ARG A 154 12.39 11.11 -5.95
C ARG A 154 12.68 9.72 -6.49
N GLU A 155 11.67 8.96 -6.87
CA GLU A 155 11.81 7.54 -7.16
C GLU A 155 10.97 7.16 -8.39
N ASN A 156 11.45 6.20 -9.17
CA ASN A 156 10.79 5.73 -10.39
C ASN A 156 9.74 4.66 -10.04
N PHE A 157 8.79 4.99 -9.15
CA PHE A 157 7.65 4.15 -8.88
C PHE A 157 6.38 4.96 -8.61
N ILE A 158 5.24 4.30 -8.75
CA ILE A 158 3.91 4.83 -8.43
C ILE A 158 3.17 3.84 -7.53
N ASP A 159 2.43 4.38 -6.56
CA ASP A 159 1.39 3.66 -5.85
C ASP A 159 0.08 3.74 -6.63
N ILE A 160 -0.60 2.62 -6.77
CA ILE A 160 -1.81 2.47 -7.59
C ILE A 160 -2.92 1.92 -6.70
N THR A 161 -4.02 2.66 -6.57
CA THR A 161 -5.25 2.25 -5.88
C THR A 161 -6.45 2.40 -6.81
N LEU A 162 -7.57 1.79 -6.49
CA LEU A 162 -8.80 2.06 -7.24
C LEU A 162 -9.16 3.54 -7.19
N LYS A 163 -9.77 4.02 -8.26
CA LYS A 163 -10.25 5.41 -8.37
C LYS A 163 -11.26 5.72 -7.26
N GLY A 164 -11.10 6.89 -6.62
CA GLY A 164 -11.91 7.26 -5.47
C GLY A 164 -11.49 6.60 -4.16
N VAL A 165 -10.38 5.85 -4.16
CA VAL A 165 -9.80 5.28 -2.94
C VAL A 165 -8.58 6.09 -2.55
N THR A 166 -8.77 7.01 -1.61
CA THR A 166 -7.72 7.88 -1.08
C THR A 166 -7.77 7.94 0.44
N LYS A 167 -6.70 8.43 1.05
CA LYS A 167 -6.69 8.72 2.50
C LYS A 167 -7.77 9.72 2.90
N GLY A 168 -8.07 10.69 2.01
CA GLY A 168 -9.13 11.69 2.22
C GLY A 168 -10.51 11.03 2.30
N ASP A 169 -10.83 10.14 1.36
CA ASP A 169 -12.09 9.42 1.37
C ASP A 169 -12.24 8.57 2.64
N ALA A 170 -11.18 7.85 3.01
CA ALA A 170 -11.18 7.02 4.23
C ALA A 170 -11.35 7.86 5.52
N ILE A 171 -10.82 9.09 5.57
CA ILE A 171 -11.05 10.02 6.70
C ILE A 171 -12.50 10.49 6.73
N THR A 172 -13.13 10.68 5.57
CA THR A 172 -14.51 11.19 5.50
C THR A 172 -15.53 10.13 5.96
N GLU A 173 -15.19 8.85 5.93
CA GLU A 173 -16.03 7.74 6.40
C GLU A 173 -15.93 7.51 7.92
N LEU A 174 -14.98 8.14 8.61
CA LEU A 174 -14.82 8.09 10.08
C LEU A 174 -15.78 9.04 10.79
#